data_491c2e708f56b9fcfc091803b833ad73
#
_entry.id   491c2e708f56b9fcfc091803b833ad73
#
_cell.length_a   1.000
_cell.length_b   1.000
_cell.length_c   1.000
_cell.angle_alpha   90.00
_cell.angle_beta   90.00
_cell.angle_gamma   90.00
#
_symmetry.space_group_name_H-M   'P 1'
#
loop_
_entity.id
_entity.type
_entity.pdbx_description
1 polymer ?
#
loop_
_entity_poly.entity_id
_entity_poly.type
_entity_poly.pdbx_seq_one_letter_code
_entity_poly.pdbx_strand_id
1 'polypeptide(L)'
;GRIDTGNLAYVHELSDIESLNQRALKAELEVTAVSIHAYAYLHERYAMLNSGSSMGDGYGPRIVSLAPRPDYPRAALKGLRVAIPGPLTTAALALQLYQPACETIVMPFDQIQEAAVAGEVDAGLLIHEGQLTYADDGLHLWEDLGAWWLEDTGYPLPLGGNVIRRDLGDEVITQVARDLRASIEYALEHRAPALAHASRFNRGIGEERTDRFVGMYVNQWTVDYGVRGRAAVQLLLDRAADVGVIPARIRVDFVG
;
A
#
# COMPACT_ATOMS: atom_id res chain seq x y z
N GLY A 1 -10.64 -3.33 -25.87
CA GLY A 1 -10.13 -3.92 -24.66
C GLY A 1 -9.41 -5.24 -24.89
N ARG A 2 -8.65 -5.67 -23.91
CA ARG A 2 -7.94 -6.96 -23.93
C ARG A 2 -8.72 -8.06 -23.22
N ILE A 3 -9.67 -7.67 -22.39
CA ILE A 3 -10.62 -8.53 -21.70
C ILE A 3 -12.04 -8.16 -22.10
N ASP A 4 -12.95 -9.11 -22.01
CA ASP A 4 -14.38 -8.89 -22.23
C ASP A 4 -15.01 -8.38 -20.92
N THR A 5 -15.49 -7.15 -20.93
CA THR A 5 -16.13 -6.48 -19.79
C THR A 5 -17.67 -6.48 -19.91
N GLY A 6 -18.23 -7.20 -20.87
CA GLY A 6 -19.67 -7.24 -21.11
C GLY A 6 -20.25 -5.84 -21.33
N ASN A 7 -21.21 -5.46 -20.52
CA ASN A 7 -21.88 -4.16 -20.61
C ASN A 7 -21.23 -3.06 -19.77
N LEU A 8 -20.13 -3.33 -19.05
CA LEU A 8 -19.46 -2.34 -18.23
C LEU A 8 -18.42 -1.56 -19.04
N ALA A 9 -18.43 -0.24 -18.87
CA ALA A 9 -17.41 0.66 -19.38
C ALA A 9 -16.62 1.25 -18.21
N TYR A 10 -15.30 1.05 -18.21
CA TYR A 10 -14.42 1.55 -17.14
C TYR A 10 -13.79 2.87 -17.51
N VAL A 11 -13.92 3.87 -16.63
CA VAL A 11 -13.19 5.13 -16.70
C VAL A 11 -12.07 5.07 -15.66
N HIS A 12 -10.82 5.17 -16.12
CA HIS A 12 -9.65 5.08 -15.26
C HIS A 12 -9.16 6.46 -14.84
N GLU A 13 -9.00 6.65 -13.56
CA GLU A 13 -8.36 7.81 -12.95
C GLU A 13 -7.13 7.37 -12.16
N LEU A 14 -6.02 8.10 -12.33
CA LEU A 14 -4.79 7.84 -11.60
C LEU A 14 -4.57 8.92 -10.56
N SER A 15 -4.35 8.52 -9.33
CA SER A 15 -4.04 9.40 -8.21
C SER A 15 -3.14 8.66 -7.20
N ASP A 16 -2.49 9.40 -6.32
CA ASP A 16 -1.75 8.81 -5.21
C ASP A 16 -2.71 8.15 -4.20
N ILE A 17 -2.16 7.24 -3.39
CA ILE A 17 -2.98 6.40 -2.51
C ILE A 17 -3.68 7.18 -1.41
N GLU A 18 -3.06 8.26 -0.88
CA GLU A 18 -3.71 9.06 0.15
C GLU A 18 -4.90 9.84 -0.43
N SER A 19 -4.75 10.42 -1.63
CA SER A 19 -5.86 11.05 -2.36
C SER A 19 -7.01 10.07 -2.62
N LEU A 20 -6.70 8.83 -3.02
CA LEU A 20 -7.71 7.77 -3.21
C LEU A 20 -8.39 7.41 -1.89
N ASN A 21 -7.65 7.29 -0.78
CA ASN A 21 -8.21 7.07 0.55
C ASN A 21 -9.22 8.16 0.92
N GLN A 22 -8.86 9.43 0.71
CA GLN A 22 -9.72 10.58 1.03
C GLN A 22 -10.99 10.64 0.16
N ARG A 23 -10.89 10.29 -1.12
CA ARG A 23 -12.03 10.21 -2.03
C ARG A 23 -12.95 9.03 -1.69
N ALA A 24 -12.38 7.91 -1.28
CA ALA A 24 -13.15 6.75 -0.84
C ALA A 24 -13.96 7.05 0.44
N LEU A 25 -13.42 7.83 1.39
CA LEU A 25 -14.17 8.28 2.57
C LEU A 25 -15.45 9.06 2.21
N LYS A 26 -15.45 9.74 1.06
CA LYS A 26 -16.61 10.47 0.53
C LYS A 26 -17.47 9.62 -0.41
N ALA A 27 -17.09 8.36 -0.65
CA ALA A 27 -17.74 7.44 -1.60
C ALA A 27 -17.81 8.00 -3.04
N GLU A 28 -16.80 8.75 -3.46
CA GLU A 28 -16.74 9.37 -4.80
C GLU A 28 -16.46 8.35 -5.92
N LEU A 29 -15.82 7.23 -5.60
CA LEU A 29 -15.38 6.23 -6.57
C LEU A 29 -16.15 4.92 -6.39
N GLU A 30 -16.59 4.32 -7.51
CA GLU A 30 -17.28 3.03 -7.49
C GLU A 30 -16.33 1.89 -7.10
N VAL A 31 -15.12 1.91 -7.69
CA VAL A 31 -14.03 0.98 -7.44
C VAL A 31 -12.75 1.79 -7.26
N THR A 32 -11.97 1.49 -6.25
CA THR A 32 -10.71 2.20 -6.01
C THR A 32 -9.71 1.34 -5.26
N ALA A 33 -8.42 1.63 -5.45
CA ALA A 33 -7.39 1.17 -4.54
C ALA A 33 -7.47 1.98 -3.24
N VAL A 34 -7.27 1.32 -2.11
CA VAL A 34 -7.17 1.96 -0.80
C VAL A 34 -6.08 1.29 0.03
N SER A 35 -5.52 2.03 0.97
CA SER A 35 -4.68 1.45 2.03
C SER A 35 -5.51 0.56 2.94
N ILE A 36 -4.93 -0.54 3.45
CA ILE A 36 -5.63 -1.40 4.43
C ILE A 36 -6.00 -0.62 5.69
N HIS A 37 -5.18 0.35 6.10
CA HIS A 37 -5.53 1.27 7.19
C HIS A 37 -6.83 2.03 6.91
N ALA A 38 -6.94 2.64 5.73
CA ALA A 38 -8.14 3.39 5.34
C ALA A 38 -9.39 2.50 5.30
N TYR A 39 -9.24 1.23 4.91
CA TYR A 39 -10.36 0.29 4.86
C TYR A 39 -11.08 0.16 6.20
N ALA A 40 -10.39 0.32 7.32
CA ALA A 40 -11.01 0.32 8.64
C ALA A 40 -12.16 1.35 8.81
N TYR A 41 -12.12 2.43 8.03
CA TYR A 41 -13.12 3.50 8.04
C TYR A 41 -14.11 3.42 6.87
N LEU A 42 -13.88 2.47 5.94
CA LEU A 42 -14.63 2.33 4.69
C LEU A 42 -15.51 1.08 4.65
N HIS A 43 -15.29 0.11 5.54
CA HIS A 43 -15.83 -1.25 5.48
C HIS A 43 -17.36 -1.32 5.44
N GLU A 44 -18.06 -0.31 5.96
CA GLU A 44 -19.53 -0.23 5.88
C GLU A 44 -20.04 0.10 4.47
N ARG A 45 -19.24 0.91 3.71
CA ARG A 45 -19.61 1.38 2.37
C ARG A 45 -18.98 0.57 1.26
N TYR A 46 -17.82 -0.02 1.53
CA TYR A 46 -17.04 -0.77 0.56
C TYR A 46 -16.78 -2.20 1.03
N ALA A 47 -16.82 -3.12 0.07
CA ALA A 47 -16.31 -4.48 0.24
C ALA A 47 -14.90 -4.59 -0.36
N MET A 48 -14.06 -5.46 0.18
CA MET A 48 -12.73 -5.75 -0.35
C MET A 48 -12.85 -6.74 -1.51
N LEU A 49 -12.32 -6.39 -2.69
CA LEU A 49 -12.24 -7.33 -3.80
C LEU A 49 -11.18 -8.39 -3.52
N ASN A 50 -11.41 -9.63 -3.98
CA ASN A 50 -10.47 -10.74 -3.80
C ASN A 50 -9.16 -10.58 -4.58
N SER A 51 -9.16 -9.71 -5.60
CA SER A 51 -8.02 -9.40 -6.47
C SER A 51 -7.58 -7.94 -6.30
N GLY A 52 -6.35 -7.64 -6.68
CA GLY A 52 -5.80 -6.28 -6.67
C GLY A 52 -5.09 -5.91 -5.37
N SER A 53 -4.65 -6.90 -4.58
CA SER A 53 -3.86 -6.62 -3.39
C SER A 53 -2.43 -6.17 -3.70
N SER A 54 -1.88 -5.37 -2.80
CA SER A 54 -0.47 -5.05 -2.70
C SER A 54 0.04 -5.57 -1.36
N MET A 55 0.94 -6.55 -1.40
CA MET A 55 1.47 -7.24 -0.22
C MET A 55 2.99 -7.12 -0.17
N GLY A 56 3.51 -6.74 0.99
CA GLY A 56 4.94 -6.74 1.27
C GLY A 56 5.36 -8.06 1.93
N ASP A 57 5.86 -9.01 1.15
CA ASP A 57 6.30 -10.32 1.66
C ASP A 57 7.81 -10.30 1.92
N GLY A 58 8.19 -9.85 3.12
CA GLY A 58 9.57 -9.63 3.53
C GLY A 58 10.17 -8.28 3.10
N TYR A 59 9.36 -7.39 2.61
CA TYR A 59 9.71 -6.00 2.27
C TYR A 59 8.48 -5.10 2.43
N GLY A 60 8.70 -3.79 2.60
CA GLY A 60 7.59 -2.85 2.74
C GLY A 60 8.03 -1.40 2.80
N PRO A 61 7.27 -0.51 3.44
CA PRO A 61 7.68 0.85 3.69
C PRO A 61 9.00 0.91 4.44
N ARG A 62 9.89 1.82 4.03
CA ARG A 62 11.23 1.93 4.58
C ARG A 62 11.41 3.20 5.38
N ILE A 63 11.93 3.06 6.59
CA ILE A 63 12.38 4.17 7.42
C ILE A 63 13.82 4.46 7.05
N VAL A 64 14.08 5.66 6.56
CA VAL A 64 15.40 6.11 6.11
C VAL A 64 15.79 7.41 6.79
N SER A 65 17.10 7.65 6.96
CA SER A 65 17.66 8.88 7.53
C SER A 65 19.02 9.18 6.94
N LEU A 66 19.47 10.45 6.99
CA LEU A 66 20.85 10.82 6.73
C LEU A 66 21.83 10.25 7.76
N ALA A 67 21.36 10.10 9.00
CA ALA A 67 22.19 9.48 10.04
C ALA A 67 22.38 7.98 9.77
N PRO A 68 23.58 7.43 10.06
CA PRO A 68 23.80 5.99 9.98
C PRO A 68 22.79 5.20 10.83
N ARG A 69 22.50 3.98 10.42
CA ARG A 69 21.58 3.10 11.14
C ARG A 69 22.08 2.86 12.56
N PRO A 70 21.29 3.19 13.60
CA PRO A 70 21.68 2.92 14.97
C PRO A 70 21.54 1.42 15.31
N ASP A 71 22.20 0.95 16.39
CA ASP A 71 22.10 -0.44 16.86
C ASP A 71 20.67 -0.84 17.22
N TYR A 72 19.90 0.11 17.74
CA TYR A 72 18.49 -0.08 18.14
C TYR A 72 17.56 0.91 17.41
N PRO A 73 17.26 0.68 16.12
CA PRO A 73 16.51 1.65 15.28
C PRO A 73 15.14 2.00 15.84
N ARG A 74 14.42 1.00 16.35
CA ARG A 74 13.09 1.21 16.95
C ARG A 74 13.15 2.17 18.15
N ALA A 75 14.11 1.99 19.04
CA ALA A 75 14.27 2.86 20.20
C ALA A 75 14.75 4.26 19.82
N ALA A 76 15.63 4.35 18.82
CA ALA A 76 16.18 5.61 18.33
C ALA A 76 15.13 6.51 17.68
N LEU A 77 14.08 5.96 17.12
CA LEU A 77 12.97 6.73 16.51
C LEU A 77 12.11 7.49 17.52
N LYS A 78 12.20 7.17 18.80
CA LYS A 78 11.37 7.83 19.85
C LYS A 78 11.64 9.33 19.88
N GLY A 79 10.58 10.12 19.67
CA GLY A 79 10.63 11.58 19.69
C GLY A 79 11.22 12.21 18.44
N LEU A 80 11.64 11.43 17.44
CA LEU A 80 12.11 11.96 16.17
C LEU A 80 10.92 12.36 15.27
N ARG A 81 11.15 13.39 14.46
CA ARG A 81 10.23 13.84 13.41
C ARG A 81 10.39 12.93 12.19
N VAL A 82 9.35 12.15 11.92
CA VAL A 82 9.30 11.20 10.80
C VAL A 82 8.29 11.68 9.77
N ALA A 83 8.77 11.99 8.55
CA ALA A 83 7.88 12.31 7.44
C ALA A 83 7.09 11.08 6.99
N ILE A 84 5.77 11.23 6.84
CA ILE A 84 4.86 10.16 6.40
C ILE A 84 4.02 10.58 5.19
N PRO A 85 3.66 9.63 4.29
CA PRO A 85 2.96 9.96 3.04
C PRO A 85 1.46 10.25 3.20
N GLY A 86 0.93 10.08 4.39
CA GLY A 86 -0.47 10.32 4.70
C GLY A 86 -0.92 9.53 5.92
N PRO A 87 -1.84 10.08 6.74
CA PRO A 87 -2.25 9.48 8.02
C PRO A 87 -3.04 8.18 7.85
N LEU A 88 -3.73 8.00 6.71
CA LEU A 88 -4.52 6.80 6.43
C LEU A 88 -3.77 5.75 5.61
N THR A 89 -2.50 5.98 5.29
CA THR A 89 -1.68 4.97 4.61
C THR A 89 -1.36 3.79 5.52
N THR A 90 -1.24 2.61 4.96
CA THR A 90 -0.78 1.44 5.73
C THR A 90 0.68 1.61 6.18
N ALA A 91 1.46 2.40 5.46
CA ALA A 91 2.81 2.77 5.89
C ALA A 91 2.78 3.50 7.24
N ALA A 92 1.90 4.50 7.40
CA ALA A 92 1.73 5.21 8.66
C ALA A 92 1.23 4.29 9.77
N LEU A 93 0.28 3.38 9.48
CA LEU A 93 -0.18 2.38 10.44
C LEU A 93 0.97 1.47 10.90
N ALA A 94 1.76 0.94 9.96
CA ALA A 94 2.89 0.08 10.29
C ALA A 94 3.94 0.81 11.15
N LEU A 95 4.22 2.09 10.86
CA LEU A 95 5.07 2.93 11.70
C LEU A 95 4.51 3.08 13.11
N GLN A 96 3.21 3.33 13.26
CA GLN A 96 2.58 3.45 14.59
C GLN A 96 2.63 2.15 15.38
N LEU A 97 2.47 1.00 14.71
CA LEU A 97 2.63 -0.32 15.35
C LEU A 97 4.10 -0.59 15.71
N TYR A 98 5.04 -0.13 14.89
CA TYR A 98 6.47 -0.29 15.15
C TYR A 98 6.97 0.65 16.25
N GLN A 99 6.72 1.97 16.13
CA GLN A 99 7.15 2.98 17.11
C GLN A 99 6.12 4.11 17.25
N PRO A 100 5.16 3.99 18.18
CA PRO A 100 4.10 4.99 18.35
C PRO A 100 4.57 6.33 18.93
N ALA A 101 5.78 6.38 19.49
CA ALA A 101 6.29 7.57 20.16
C ALA A 101 7.18 8.46 19.28
N CYS A 102 7.18 8.28 17.96
CA CYS A 102 7.75 9.25 17.03
C CYS A 102 6.73 10.38 16.72
N GLU A 103 7.24 11.54 16.34
CA GLU A 103 6.43 12.65 15.85
C GLU A 103 6.25 12.50 14.33
N THR A 104 5.01 12.40 13.86
CA THR A 104 4.75 12.24 12.43
C THR A 104 4.48 13.57 11.74
N ILE A 105 5.17 13.83 10.63
CA ILE A 105 5.00 15.00 9.77
C ILE A 105 4.40 14.54 8.45
N VAL A 106 3.18 14.97 8.14
CA VAL A 106 2.50 14.60 6.89
C VAL A 106 3.01 15.47 5.75
N MET A 107 3.43 14.84 4.66
CA MET A 107 3.81 15.53 3.42
C MET A 107 3.55 14.65 2.19
N PRO A 108 3.50 15.22 0.98
CA PRO A 108 3.42 14.44 -0.25
C PRO A 108 4.54 13.40 -0.33
N PHE A 109 4.19 12.16 -0.72
CA PHE A 109 5.13 11.04 -0.66
C PHE A 109 6.41 11.25 -1.49
N ASP A 110 6.31 12.00 -2.58
CA ASP A 110 7.41 12.34 -3.47
C ASP A 110 8.36 13.43 -2.91
N GLN A 111 7.97 14.12 -1.85
CA GLN A 111 8.80 15.12 -1.17
C GLN A 111 9.55 14.53 0.06
N ILE A 112 9.15 13.36 0.56
CA ILE A 112 9.70 12.77 1.79
C ILE A 112 11.21 12.51 1.68
N GLN A 113 11.65 11.94 0.56
CA GLN A 113 13.07 11.64 0.34
C GLN A 113 13.92 12.90 0.33
N GLU A 114 13.47 13.93 -0.39
CA GLU A 114 14.13 15.24 -0.46
C GLU A 114 14.17 15.94 0.90
N ALA A 115 13.08 15.96 1.64
CA ALA A 115 12.98 16.52 2.99
C ALA A 115 13.94 15.79 3.97
N ALA A 116 14.08 14.47 3.86
CA ALA A 116 15.04 13.71 4.66
C ALA A 116 16.50 14.06 4.30
N VAL A 117 16.81 14.22 3.01
CA VAL A 117 18.14 14.63 2.53
C VAL A 117 18.45 16.06 2.97
N ALA A 118 17.48 16.96 2.95
CA ALA A 118 17.64 18.35 3.40
C ALA A 118 17.75 18.51 4.93
N GLY A 119 17.46 17.43 5.70
CA GLY A 119 17.44 17.48 7.17
C GLY A 119 16.24 18.25 7.74
N GLU A 120 15.20 18.45 6.94
CA GLU A 120 13.95 19.07 7.39
C GLU A 120 13.17 18.16 8.34
N VAL A 121 13.38 16.85 8.24
CA VAL A 121 12.91 15.80 9.14
C VAL A 121 14.06 14.90 9.55
N ASP A 122 13.91 14.21 10.67
CA ASP A 122 14.98 13.35 11.21
C ASP A 122 15.01 12.00 10.50
N ALA A 123 13.84 11.55 9.97
CA ALA A 123 13.71 10.36 9.14
C ALA A 123 12.52 10.49 8.17
N GLY A 124 12.56 9.72 7.09
CA GLY A 124 11.48 9.63 6.11
C GLY A 124 10.92 8.22 6.03
N LEU A 125 9.60 8.09 5.94
CA LEU A 125 8.91 6.82 5.69
C LEU A 125 8.62 6.71 4.19
N LEU A 126 9.47 5.98 3.47
CA LEU A 126 9.40 5.88 2.01
C LEU A 126 8.48 4.75 1.57
N ILE A 127 7.65 5.08 0.60
CA ILE A 127 6.82 4.17 -0.19
C ILE A 127 7.18 4.34 -1.67
N HIS A 128 6.59 3.55 -2.56
CA HIS A 128 6.82 3.64 -4.01
C HIS A 128 8.32 3.49 -4.38
N GLU A 129 8.75 4.16 -5.43
CA GLU A 129 10.09 4.06 -5.99
C GLU A 129 11.20 4.52 -5.04
N GLY A 130 10.91 5.39 -4.09
CA GLY A 130 11.84 5.82 -3.06
C GLY A 130 12.44 4.66 -2.26
N GLN A 131 11.73 3.54 -2.17
CA GLN A 131 12.26 2.31 -1.56
C GLN A 131 13.47 1.72 -2.31
N LEU A 132 13.67 2.07 -3.57
CA LEU A 132 14.78 1.58 -4.40
C LEU A 132 15.85 2.64 -4.64
N THR A 133 15.58 3.92 -4.36
CA THR A 133 16.45 5.04 -4.74
C THR A 133 17.07 5.77 -3.56
N TYR A 134 16.59 5.61 -2.33
CA TYR A 134 17.05 6.35 -1.16
C TYR A 134 18.58 6.33 -0.95
N ALA A 135 19.23 5.22 -1.26
CA ALA A 135 20.67 5.07 -1.10
C ALA A 135 21.47 5.89 -2.13
N ASP A 136 20.88 6.18 -3.30
CA ASP A 136 21.50 7.01 -4.33
C ASP A 136 21.68 8.45 -3.82
N ASP A 137 20.83 8.90 -2.89
CA ASP A 137 20.86 10.23 -2.27
C ASP A 137 21.55 10.24 -0.88
N GLY A 138 22.28 9.17 -0.55
CA GLY A 138 23.06 9.08 0.68
C GLY A 138 22.25 8.78 1.95
N LEU A 139 20.98 8.40 1.82
CA LEU A 139 20.17 7.98 2.96
C LEU A 139 20.50 6.54 3.40
N HIS A 140 20.44 6.31 4.68
CA HIS A 140 20.64 5.00 5.31
C HIS A 140 19.31 4.36 5.67
N LEU A 141 19.15 3.08 5.35
CA LEU A 141 18.01 2.29 5.81
C LEU A 141 18.13 2.03 7.32
N TRP A 142 17.17 2.51 8.09
CA TRP A 142 17.06 2.20 9.50
C TRP A 142 16.21 0.96 9.73
N GLU A 143 15.06 0.86 9.03
CA GLU A 143 14.18 -0.29 9.13
C GLU A 143 13.36 -0.50 7.86
N ASP A 144 13.10 -1.77 7.52
CA ASP A 144 12.10 -2.17 6.54
C ASP A 144 10.89 -2.75 7.30
N LEU A 145 9.78 -2.00 7.29
CA LEU A 145 8.59 -2.35 8.09
C LEU A 145 7.90 -3.63 7.59
N GLY A 146 8.11 -4.02 6.34
CA GLY A 146 7.59 -5.29 5.83
C GLY A 146 8.42 -6.48 6.32
N ALA A 147 9.75 -6.33 6.37
CA ALA A 147 10.65 -7.33 6.95
C ALA A 147 10.39 -7.51 8.44
N TRP A 148 10.33 -6.39 9.19
CA TRP A 148 9.96 -6.41 10.60
C TRP A 148 8.61 -7.12 10.86
N TRP A 149 7.58 -6.78 10.07
CA TRP A 149 6.25 -7.35 10.23
C TRP A 149 6.24 -8.86 9.98
N LEU A 150 6.95 -9.31 8.94
CA LEU A 150 7.08 -10.74 8.64
C LEU A 150 7.80 -11.49 9.76
N GLU A 151 8.87 -10.92 10.32
CA GLU A 151 9.60 -11.51 11.44
C GLU A 151 8.73 -11.60 12.71
N ASP A 152 7.96 -10.55 13.02
CA ASP A 152 7.11 -10.46 14.20
C ASP A 152 5.86 -11.35 14.12
N THR A 153 5.31 -11.55 12.92
CA THR A 153 3.99 -12.18 12.75
C THR A 153 3.99 -13.47 11.96
N GLY A 154 4.99 -13.70 11.13
CA GLY A 154 5.01 -14.78 10.13
C GLY A 154 4.13 -14.51 8.91
N TYR A 155 3.51 -13.33 8.79
CA TYR A 155 2.63 -12.95 7.69
C TYR A 155 3.22 -11.81 6.85
N PRO A 156 2.89 -11.73 5.52
CA PRO A 156 3.24 -10.57 4.72
C PRO A 156 2.53 -9.32 5.27
N LEU A 157 3.12 -8.14 5.09
CA LEU A 157 2.49 -6.87 5.43
C LEU A 157 1.48 -6.48 4.33
N PRO A 158 0.17 -6.48 4.58
CA PRO A 158 -0.80 -6.02 3.59
C PRO A 158 -0.78 -4.50 3.51
N LEU A 159 -0.47 -3.96 2.33
CA LEU A 159 -0.29 -2.53 2.12
C LEU A 159 -1.55 -1.86 1.59
N GLY A 160 -2.19 -2.45 0.60
CA GLY A 160 -3.38 -1.95 -0.03
C GLY A 160 -4.18 -3.04 -0.73
N GLY A 161 -5.38 -2.68 -1.14
CA GLY A 161 -6.27 -3.54 -1.90
C GLY A 161 -7.29 -2.73 -2.68
N ASN A 162 -7.93 -3.36 -3.62
CA ASN A 162 -9.04 -2.76 -4.33
C ASN A 162 -10.35 -3.01 -3.59
N VAL A 163 -11.15 -1.98 -3.51
CA VAL A 163 -12.48 -2.02 -2.87
C VAL A 163 -13.56 -1.57 -3.85
N ILE A 164 -14.76 -2.07 -3.64
CA ILE A 164 -15.94 -1.77 -4.46
C ILE A 164 -17.09 -1.31 -3.58
N ARG A 165 -17.83 -0.29 -4.01
CA ARG A 165 -19.00 0.22 -3.28
C ARG A 165 -20.09 -0.85 -3.23
N ARG A 166 -20.65 -1.05 -2.04
CA ARG A 166 -21.70 -2.06 -1.79
C ARG A 166 -23.03 -1.76 -2.47
N ASP A 167 -23.33 -0.47 -2.68
CA ASP A 167 -24.60 -0.02 -3.29
C ASP A 167 -24.70 -0.26 -4.81
N LEU A 168 -23.63 -0.77 -5.44
CA LEU A 168 -23.65 -1.18 -6.85
C LEU A 168 -24.45 -2.48 -7.09
N GLY A 169 -24.69 -3.25 -6.05
CA GLY A 169 -25.40 -4.52 -6.10
C GLY A 169 -24.55 -5.72 -6.54
N ASP A 170 -24.99 -6.91 -6.17
CA ASP A 170 -24.20 -8.16 -6.28
C ASP A 170 -23.81 -8.51 -7.72
N GLU A 171 -24.67 -8.22 -8.70
CA GLU A 171 -24.41 -8.49 -10.11
C GLU A 171 -23.21 -7.67 -10.63
N VAL A 172 -23.20 -6.36 -10.35
CA VAL A 172 -22.10 -5.46 -10.75
C VAL A 172 -20.82 -5.81 -9.98
N ILE A 173 -20.93 -6.10 -8.68
CA ILE A 173 -19.76 -6.47 -7.85
C ILE A 173 -19.12 -7.75 -8.41
N THR A 174 -19.92 -8.78 -8.72
CA THR A 174 -19.43 -10.05 -9.29
C THR A 174 -18.77 -9.84 -10.66
N GLN A 175 -19.38 -9.01 -11.52
CA GLN A 175 -18.83 -8.70 -12.84
C GLN A 175 -17.48 -7.98 -12.70
N VAL A 176 -17.41 -6.92 -11.88
CA VAL A 176 -16.17 -6.13 -11.66
C VAL A 176 -15.07 -7.00 -11.05
N ALA A 177 -15.39 -7.87 -10.08
CA ALA A 177 -14.43 -8.78 -9.49
C ALA A 177 -13.80 -9.72 -10.53
N ARG A 178 -14.64 -10.29 -11.42
CA ARG A 178 -14.18 -11.14 -12.53
C ARG A 178 -13.30 -10.35 -13.50
N ASP A 179 -13.72 -9.16 -13.90
CA ASP A 179 -13.01 -8.35 -14.89
C ASP A 179 -11.66 -7.87 -14.35
N LEU A 180 -11.61 -7.46 -13.07
CA LEU A 180 -10.36 -7.07 -12.40
C LEU A 180 -9.38 -8.26 -12.37
N ARG A 181 -9.84 -9.42 -11.93
CA ARG A 181 -9.01 -10.63 -11.89
C ARG A 181 -8.46 -10.97 -13.26
N ALA A 182 -9.32 -11.03 -14.28
CA ALA A 182 -8.94 -11.31 -15.65
C ALA A 182 -7.92 -10.31 -16.21
N SER A 183 -8.06 -9.02 -15.84
CA SER A 183 -7.11 -7.97 -16.23
C SER A 183 -5.74 -8.17 -15.59
N ILE A 184 -5.69 -8.57 -14.32
CA ILE A 184 -4.44 -8.84 -13.60
C ILE A 184 -3.75 -10.09 -14.18
N GLU A 185 -4.50 -11.19 -14.37
CA GLU A 185 -4.00 -12.42 -14.96
C GLU A 185 -3.43 -12.15 -16.36
N TYR A 186 -4.17 -11.42 -17.21
CA TYR A 186 -3.69 -11.01 -18.52
C TYR A 186 -2.39 -10.21 -18.44
N ALA A 187 -2.27 -9.26 -17.51
CA ALA A 187 -1.06 -8.44 -17.37
C ALA A 187 0.14 -9.26 -16.90
N LEU A 188 -0.05 -10.25 -16.05
CA LEU A 188 1.00 -11.17 -15.61
C LEU A 188 1.47 -12.10 -16.73
N GLU A 189 0.53 -12.62 -17.55
CA GLU A 189 0.85 -13.47 -18.72
C GLU A 189 1.51 -12.66 -19.84
N HIS A 190 1.18 -11.38 -19.97
CA HIS A 190 1.67 -10.48 -21.01
C HIS A 190 2.56 -9.37 -20.42
N ARG A 191 3.58 -9.78 -19.63
CA ARG A 191 4.38 -8.87 -18.82
C ARG A 191 5.04 -7.73 -19.60
N ALA A 192 5.63 -8.00 -20.76
CA ALA A 192 6.34 -6.97 -21.53
C ALA A 192 5.42 -5.81 -21.99
N PRO A 193 4.23 -6.06 -22.61
CA PRO A 193 3.29 -4.98 -22.89
C PRO A 193 2.74 -4.30 -21.64
N ALA A 194 2.55 -5.03 -20.53
CA ALA A 194 2.09 -4.44 -19.27
C ALA A 194 3.12 -3.49 -18.66
N LEU A 195 4.41 -3.87 -18.67
CA LEU A 195 5.52 -3.00 -18.24
C LEU A 195 5.67 -1.77 -19.14
N ALA A 196 5.57 -1.93 -20.46
CA ALA A 196 5.61 -0.81 -21.40
C ALA A 196 4.45 0.19 -21.14
N HIS A 197 3.29 -0.31 -20.70
CA HIS A 197 2.19 0.56 -20.27
C HIS A 197 2.51 1.25 -18.94
N ALA A 198 2.96 0.51 -17.93
CA ALA A 198 3.29 1.02 -16.60
C ALA A 198 4.42 2.07 -16.65
N SER A 199 5.41 1.88 -17.53
CA SER A 199 6.54 2.82 -17.71
C SER A 199 6.12 4.22 -18.13
N ARG A 200 4.92 4.41 -18.67
CA ARG A 200 4.37 5.74 -19.01
C ARG A 200 4.06 6.56 -17.75
N PHE A 201 3.94 5.91 -16.62
CA PHE A 201 3.52 6.50 -15.34
C PHE A 201 4.64 6.46 -14.30
N ASN A 202 5.80 5.85 -14.64
CA ASN A 202 6.95 5.86 -13.75
C ASN A 202 7.60 7.25 -13.73
N ARG A 203 8.35 7.51 -12.66
CA ARG A 203 9.01 8.81 -12.43
C ARG A 203 10.50 8.79 -12.86
N GLY A 204 10.84 8.08 -13.93
CA GLY A 204 12.18 8.11 -14.51
C GLY A 204 13.22 7.22 -13.82
N ILE A 205 12.79 6.18 -13.09
CA ILE A 205 13.72 5.27 -12.37
C ILE A 205 14.42 4.22 -13.27
N GLY A 206 14.16 4.24 -14.58
CA GLY A 206 14.70 3.26 -15.53
C GLY A 206 13.90 1.94 -15.59
N GLU A 207 14.06 1.20 -16.70
CA GLU A 207 13.25 0.00 -16.96
C GLU A 207 13.49 -1.12 -15.93
N GLU A 208 14.73 -1.39 -15.57
CA GLU A 208 15.10 -2.47 -14.64
C GLU A 208 14.51 -2.22 -13.23
N ARG A 209 14.63 -1.00 -12.72
CA ARG A 209 14.03 -0.64 -11.42
C ARG A 209 12.51 -0.64 -11.48
N THR A 210 11.93 -0.24 -12.61
CA THR A 210 10.46 -0.31 -12.82
C THR A 210 9.99 -1.76 -12.82
N ASP A 211 10.68 -2.67 -13.55
CA ASP A 211 10.33 -4.09 -13.57
C ASP A 211 10.44 -4.71 -12.18
N ARG A 212 11.52 -4.40 -11.45
CA ARG A 212 11.70 -4.85 -10.06
C ARG A 212 10.58 -4.35 -9.16
N PHE A 213 10.26 -3.04 -9.23
CA PHE A 213 9.20 -2.43 -8.41
C PHE A 213 7.83 -3.04 -8.71
N VAL A 214 7.48 -3.17 -10.00
CA VAL A 214 6.23 -3.82 -10.42
C VAL A 214 6.18 -5.25 -9.91
N GLY A 215 7.27 -6.02 -10.02
CA GLY A 215 7.32 -7.41 -9.54
C GLY A 215 7.16 -7.57 -8.03
N MET A 216 7.56 -6.56 -7.24
CA MET A 216 7.33 -6.56 -5.79
C MET A 216 5.83 -6.51 -5.45
N TYR A 217 5.04 -5.73 -6.20
CA TYR A 217 3.66 -5.43 -5.83
C TYR A 217 2.59 -5.98 -6.78
N VAL A 218 2.98 -6.46 -7.98
CA VAL A 218 2.08 -7.10 -8.94
C VAL A 218 2.55 -8.54 -9.16
N ASN A 219 1.94 -9.47 -8.44
CA ASN A 219 2.34 -10.88 -8.36
C ASN A 219 1.14 -11.77 -8.00
N GLN A 220 1.37 -12.98 -7.52
CA GLN A 220 0.29 -13.91 -7.15
C GLN A 220 -0.63 -13.38 -6.04
N TRP A 221 -0.11 -12.56 -5.11
CA TRP A 221 -0.94 -11.88 -4.12
C TRP A 221 -1.94 -10.93 -4.77
N THR A 222 -1.56 -10.28 -5.88
CA THR A 222 -2.44 -9.37 -6.63
C THR A 222 -3.57 -10.13 -7.32
N VAL A 223 -3.34 -11.38 -7.75
CA VAL A 223 -4.39 -12.24 -8.35
C VAL A 223 -5.42 -12.64 -7.30
N ASP A 224 -4.96 -13.10 -6.14
CA ASP A 224 -5.83 -13.49 -5.03
C ASP A 224 -5.06 -13.42 -3.69
N TYR A 225 -5.70 -12.90 -2.67
CA TYR A 225 -5.12 -12.88 -1.31
C TYR A 225 -4.84 -14.30 -0.78
N GLY A 226 -5.59 -15.29 -1.20
CA GLY A 226 -5.57 -16.62 -0.61
C GLY A 226 -5.92 -16.61 0.88
N VAL A 227 -5.85 -17.76 1.50
CA VAL A 227 -6.14 -17.89 2.94
C VAL A 227 -5.14 -17.08 3.78
N ARG A 228 -3.84 -17.13 3.41
CA ARG A 228 -2.77 -16.46 4.15
C ARG A 228 -2.85 -14.93 4.04
N GLY A 229 -3.14 -14.39 2.85
CA GLY A 229 -3.28 -12.95 2.66
C GLY A 229 -4.50 -12.37 3.36
N ARG A 230 -5.65 -13.07 3.32
CA ARG A 230 -6.85 -12.66 4.06
C ARG A 230 -6.61 -12.65 5.56
N ALA A 231 -5.91 -13.67 6.09
CA ALA A 231 -5.52 -13.71 7.49
C ALA A 231 -4.55 -12.58 7.86
N ALA A 232 -3.62 -12.22 6.96
CA ALA A 232 -2.71 -11.11 7.16
C ALA A 232 -3.44 -9.77 7.27
N VAL A 233 -4.43 -9.52 6.39
CA VAL A 233 -5.26 -8.29 6.42
C VAL A 233 -6.03 -8.20 7.74
N GLN A 234 -6.68 -9.31 8.15
CA GLN A 234 -7.43 -9.33 9.40
C GLN A 234 -6.51 -9.11 10.61
N LEU A 235 -5.34 -9.76 10.65
CA LEU A 235 -4.36 -9.61 11.73
C LEU A 235 -3.85 -8.16 11.87
N LEU A 236 -3.57 -7.48 10.74
CA LEU A 236 -3.11 -6.10 10.78
C LEU A 236 -4.17 -5.17 11.40
N LEU A 237 -5.43 -5.33 10.99
CA LEU A 237 -6.53 -4.53 11.51
C LEU A 237 -6.86 -4.86 12.97
N ASP A 238 -6.78 -6.13 13.36
CA ASP A 238 -6.97 -6.53 14.76
C ASP A 238 -5.89 -5.90 15.66
N ARG A 239 -4.61 -5.95 15.25
CA ARG A 239 -3.52 -5.30 16.00
C ARG A 239 -3.69 -3.78 16.07
N ALA A 240 -4.15 -3.16 14.98
CA ALA A 240 -4.41 -1.72 14.97
C ALA A 240 -5.52 -1.33 15.96
N ALA A 241 -6.57 -2.15 16.07
CA ALA A 241 -7.65 -1.95 17.04
C ALA A 241 -7.16 -2.18 18.48
N ASP A 242 -6.34 -3.21 18.72
CA ASP A 242 -5.84 -3.55 20.06
C ASP A 242 -4.99 -2.42 20.67
N VAL A 243 -4.28 -1.68 19.83
CA VAL A 243 -3.47 -0.52 20.28
C VAL A 243 -4.22 0.81 20.13
N GLY A 244 -5.48 0.80 19.69
CA GLY A 244 -6.33 1.99 19.58
C GLY A 244 -6.01 2.91 18.41
N VAL A 245 -5.29 2.44 17.37
CA VAL A 245 -5.00 3.22 16.15
C VAL A 245 -6.25 3.31 15.27
N ILE A 246 -7.06 2.26 15.22
CA ILE A 246 -8.39 2.29 14.62
C ILE A 246 -9.47 2.17 15.70
N PRO A 247 -10.68 2.72 15.47
CA PRO A 247 -11.67 2.88 16.53
C PRO A 247 -12.26 1.56 17.06
N ALA A 248 -12.29 0.50 16.26
CA ALA A 248 -12.87 -0.78 16.62
C ALA A 248 -12.28 -1.92 15.80
N ARG A 249 -12.41 -3.15 16.30
CA ARG A 249 -12.18 -4.35 15.49
C ARG A 249 -13.26 -4.46 14.43
N ILE A 250 -12.84 -4.69 13.22
CA ILE A 250 -13.73 -4.91 12.07
C ILE A 250 -13.47 -6.29 11.48
N ARG A 251 -14.49 -6.90 10.90
CA ARG A 251 -14.33 -8.10 10.07
C ARG A 251 -14.22 -7.67 8.62
N VAL A 252 -13.14 -8.10 7.97
CA VAL A 252 -12.96 -7.81 6.54
C VAL A 252 -13.92 -8.70 5.72
N ASP A 253 -14.69 -8.06 4.87
CA ASP A 253 -15.62 -8.71 3.95
C ASP A 253 -15.01 -8.70 2.54
N PHE A 254 -14.62 -9.90 2.08
CA PHE A 254 -14.06 -10.13 0.76
C PHE A 254 -15.15 -10.60 -0.19
N VAL A 255 -15.21 -10.02 -1.39
CA VAL A 255 -16.21 -10.31 -2.43
C VAL A 255 -15.55 -10.64 -3.77
N GLY A 256 -16.25 -11.47 -4.57
CA GLY A 256 -15.84 -11.90 -5.91
C GLY A 256 -15.17 -13.26 -5.99
#